data_63c762b757b4ee219814d973691d6f68
#
_entry.id   63c762b757b4ee219814d973691d6f68
#
_cell.length_a   1.000
_cell.length_b   1.000
_cell.length_c   1.000
_cell.angle_alpha   90.00
_cell.angle_beta   90.00
_cell.angle_gamma   90.00
#
_symmetry.space_group_name_H-M   'P 1'
#
loop_
_entity.id
_entity.type
_entity.pdbx_description
1 polymer ?
#
loop_
_entity_poly.entity_id
_entity_poly.type
_entity_poly.pdbx_seq_one_letter_code
_entity_poly.pdbx_strand_id
1 'polypeptide(L)'
;MNSSEKTATLLKLLGRAPYVHSVTELGEQISCSKSGTFKLLASLVKTGLAAQTPEHKYTLGPAVYVLGRTYEDKIGLSKMVKPYLVRLRDMTGENASFSMLINGKAILIYREESQQLVRVMGNVG
;
A
#
# COMPACT_ATOMS: atom_id res chain seq x y z
N MET A 1 17.87 -0.07 11.86
CA MET A 1 17.39 0.99 10.92
C MET A 1 17.74 2.37 11.49
N ASN A 2 18.14 3.27 10.60
CA ASN A 2 18.28 4.69 10.98
C ASN A 2 16.89 5.37 10.99
N SER A 3 16.85 6.65 11.40
CA SER A 3 15.59 7.39 11.51
C SER A 3 14.83 7.50 10.19
N SER A 4 15.55 7.70 9.09
CA SER A 4 14.93 7.79 7.77
C SER A 4 14.26 6.48 7.36
N GLU A 5 14.95 5.37 7.59
CA GLU A 5 14.39 4.04 7.31
C GLU A 5 13.19 3.72 8.20
N LYS A 6 13.26 4.10 9.47
CA LYS A 6 12.12 3.95 10.40
C LYS A 6 10.91 4.74 9.92
N THR A 7 11.11 5.96 9.46
CA THR A 7 10.03 6.81 8.94
C THR A 7 9.39 6.18 7.71
N ALA A 8 10.18 5.72 6.77
CA ALA A 8 9.68 5.03 5.57
C ALA A 8 8.91 3.76 5.93
N THR A 9 9.43 2.99 6.91
CA THR A 9 8.78 1.76 7.40
C THR A 9 7.44 2.08 8.05
N LEU A 10 7.36 3.14 8.86
CA LEU A 10 6.09 3.60 9.45
C LEU A 10 5.04 3.88 8.38
N LEU A 11 5.43 4.57 7.32
CA LEU A 11 4.51 4.86 6.23
C LEU A 11 3.96 3.58 5.60
N LYS A 12 4.82 2.60 5.38
CA LYS A 12 4.39 1.30 4.84
C LYS A 12 3.44 0.56 5.80
N LEU A 13 3.73 0.62 7.10
CA LEU A 13 2.88 -0.02 8.11
C LEU A 13 1.49 0.60 8.16
N LEU A 14 1.37 1.91 7.96
CA LEU A 14 0.07 2.57 7.92
C LEU A 14 -0.81 2.07 6.79
N GLY A 15 -0.22 1.55 5.71
CA GLY A 15 -0.95 0.97 4.60
C GLY A 15 -1.42 -0.46 4.82
N ARG A 16 -1.16 -1.05 6.00
CA ARG A 16 -1.55 -2.42 6.33
C ARG A 16 -2.79 -2.44 7.22
N ALA A 17 -3.53 -3.56 7.14
CA ALA A 17 -4.65 -3.79 8.05
C ALA A 17 -4.18 -3.71 9.51
N PRO A 18 -4.97 -3.14 10.41
CA PRO A 18 -6.35 -2.66 10.26
C PRO A 18 -6.48 -1.22 9.72
N TYR A 19 -5.43 -0.64 9.16
CA TYR A 19 -5.38 0.68 8.51
C TYR A 19 -5.52 1.87 9.47
N VAL A 20 -5.68 1.61 10.75
CA VAL A 20 -5.65 2.58 11.85
C VAL A 20 -4.75 1.99 12.92
N HIS A 21 -3.71 2.71 13.32
CA HIS A 21 -2.67 2.16 14.20
C HIS A 21 -2.36 3.11 15.34
N SER A 22 -2.08 2.55 16.52
CA SER A 22 -1.61 3.33 17.67
C SER A 22 -0.11 3.59 17.57
N VAL A 23 0.35 4.66 18.21
CA VAL A 23 1.78 4.97 18.28
C VAL A 23 2.55 3.86 19.00
N THR A 24 1.95 3.24 20.01
CA THR A 24 2.57 2.15 20.79
C THR A 24 2.82 0.93 19.90
N GLU A 25 1.81 0.48 19.15
CA GLU A 25 1.95 -0.66 18.25
C GLU A 25 3.00 -0.39 17.16
N LEU A 26 2.96 0.79 16.58
CA LEU A 26 3.92 1.17 15.54
C LEU A 26 5.34 1.21 16.08
N GLY A 27 5.53 1.78 17.28
CA GLY A 27 6.84 1.84 17.91
C GLY A 27 7.43 0.46 18.20
N GLU A 28 6.60 -0.47 18.65
CA GLU A 28 7.01 -1.85 18.87
C GLU A 28 7.50 -2.51 17.58
N GLN A 29 6.80 -2.29 16.48
CA GLN A 29 7.15 -2.91 15.20
C GLN A 29 8.46 -2.38 14.62
N ILE A 30 8.82 -1.14 14.91
CA ILE A 30 10.09 -0.55 14.42
C ILE A 30 11.18 -0.51 15.51
N SER A 31 10.94 -1.11 16.66
CA SER A 31 11.85 -1.13 17.80
C SER A 31 12.29 0.30 18.19
N CYS A 32 11.32 1.18 18.37
CA CYS A 32 11.53 2.58 18.70
C CYS A 32 10.68 2.96 19.90
N SER A 33 11.19 3.86 20.74
CA SER A 33 10.44 4.37 21.89
C SER A 33 9.16 5.08 21.43
N LYS A 34 8.21 5.19 22.33
CA LYS A 34 6.94 5.89 22.04
C LYS A 34 7.20 7.34 21.63
N SER A 35 8.06 8.05 22.36
CA SER A 35 8.37 9.45 22.05
C SER A 35 9.13 9.59 20.74
N GLY A 36 10.05 8.67 20.44
CA GLY A 36 10.76 8.66 19.16
C GLY A 36 9.83 8.38 18.00
N THR A 37 8.95 7.39 18.14
CA THR A 37 7.95 7.05 17.12
C THR A 37 7.00 8.23 16.88
N PHE A 38 6.55 8.88 17.94
CA PHE A 38 5.70 10.08 17.85
C PHE A 38 6.35 11.17 17.00
N LYS A 39 7.65 11.43 17.19
CA LYS A 39 8.37 12.42 16.40
C LYS A 39 8.43 12.07 14.92
N LEU A 40 8.67 10.80 14.60
CA LEU A 40 8.72 10.35 13.22
C LEU A 40 7.34 10.45 12.56
N LEU A 41 6.29 10.06 13.28
CA LEU A 41 4.92 10.19 12.79
C LEU A 41 4.53 11.66 12.60
N ALA A 42 4.98 12.55 13.46
CA ALA A 42 4.71 13.98 13.32
C ALA A 42 5.25 14.52 11.99
N SER A 43 6.40 14.06 11.54
CA SER A 43 6.96 14.43 10.24
C SER A 43 6.08 13.94 9.09
N LEU A 44 5.55 12.73 9.20
CA LEU A 44 4.63 12.20 8.19
C LEU A 44 3.31 12.97 8.17
N VAL A 45 2.79 13.33 9.33
CA VAL A 45 1.55 14.13 9.42
C VAL A 45 1.77 15.53 8.83
N LYS A 46 2.89 16.16 9.17
CA LYS A 46 3.22 17.50 8.67
C LYS A 46 3.31 17.53 7.14
N THR A 47 3.79 16.48 6.53
CA THR A 47 3.95 16.37 5.07
C THR A 47 2.73 15.79 4.36
N GLY A 48 1.67 15.45 5.10
CA GLY A 48 0.43 14.92 4.53
C GLY A 48 0.46 13.44 4.19
N LEU A 49 1.57 12.75 4.50
CA LEU A 49 1.70 11.31 4.24
C LEU A 49 1.00 10.46 5.29
N ALA A 50 0.78 11.01 6.47
CA ALA A 50 -0.03 10.41 7.52
C ALA A 50 -1.06 11.40 8.02
N ALA A 51 -2.11 10.89 8.67
CA ALA A 51 -3.10 11.69 9.35
C ALA A 51 -3.35 11.12 10.73
N GLN A 52 -3.71 11.96 11.68
CA GLN A 52 -4.06 11.53 13.03
C GLN A 52 -5.57 11.57 13.21
N THR A 53 -6.14 10.50 13.76
CA THR A 53 -7.57 10.42 14.05
C THR A 53 -7.92 11.21 15.31
N PRO A 54 -9.22 11.50 15.57
CA PRO A 54 -9.63 12.14 16.83
C PRO A 54 -9.23 11.33 18.07
N GLU A 55 -9.06 10.01 17.94
CA GLU A 55 -8.64 9.12 19.02
C GLU A 55 -7.13 9.01 19.15
N HIS A 56 -6.38 9.90 18.51
CA HIS A 56 -4.91 9.94 18.53
C HIS A 56 -4.25 8.70 17.94
N LYS A 57 -4.91 8.05 16.99
CA LYS A 57 -4.33 6.97 16.18
C LYS A 57 -3.90 7.53 14.82
N TYR A 58 -3.23 6.72 14.03
CA TYR A 58 -2.62 7.17 12.77
C TYR A 58 -3.11 6.34 11.60
N THR A 59 -3.31 7.01 10.47
CA THR A 59 -3.72 6.43 9.19
C THR A 59 -2.84 7.01 8.07
N LEU A 60 -2.97 6.43 6.87
CA LEU A 60 -2.41 7.08 5.69
C LEU A 60 -3.06 8.45 5.48
N GLY A 61 -2.24 9.42 5.07
CA GLY A 61 -2.71 10.76 4.74
C GLY A 61 -2.97 10.94 3.25
N PRO A 62 -3.63 12.05 2.87
CA PRO A 62 -4.04 12.28 1.48
C PRO A 62 -2.89 12.44 0.48
N ALA A 63 -1.68 12.81 0.94
CA ALA A 63 -0.53 12.91 0.04
C ALA A 63 -0.16 11.56 -0.56
N VAL A 64 -0.46 10.46 0.12
CA VAL A 64 -0.23 9.11 -0.41
C VAL A 64 -1.10 8.85 -1.64
N TYR A 65 -2.35 9.30 -1.62
CA TYR A 65 -3.23 9.20 -2.77
C TYR A 65 -2.65 9.93 -3.99
N VAL A 66 -2.16 11.15 -3.78
CA VAL A 66 -1.57 11.95 -4.86
C VAL A 66 -0.36 11.25 -5.46
N LEU A 67 0.53 10.72 -4.61
CA LEU A 67 1.70 9.96 -5.06
C LEU A 67 1.29 8.70 -5.81
N GLY A 68 0.32 7.96 -5.30
CA GLY A 68 -0.19 6.75 -5.95
C GLY A 68 -0.82 7.04 -7.31
N ARG A 69 -1.56 8.14 -7.40
CA ARG A 69 -2.16 8.59 -8.66
C ARG A 69 -1.10 8.93 -9.69
N THR A 70 -0.07 9.66 -9.28
CA THR A 70 1.07 10.00 -10.14
C THR A 70 1.79 8.73 -10.61
N TYR A 71 2.01 7.80 -9.71
CA TYR A 71 2.64 6.53 -10.06
C TYR A 71 1.84 5.81 -11.15
N GLU A 72 0.52 5.67 -10.98
CA GLU A 72 -0.35 5.02 -11.96
C GLU A 72 -0.36 5.77 -13.29
N ASP A 73 -0.49 7.11 -13.27
CA ASP A 73 -0.62 7.91 -14.48
C ASP A 73 0.68 8.07 -15.27
N LYS A 74 1.82 8.17 -14.57
CA LYS A 74 3.12 8.50 -15.20
C LYS A 74 4.01 7.29 -15.41
N ILE A 75 4.00 6.35 -14.50
CA ILE A 75 4.76 5.09 -14.61
C ILE A 75 3.90 4.04 -15.30
N GLY A 76 2.62 3.94 -14.90
CA GLY A 76 1.60 3.24 -15.66
C GLY A 76 1.76 1.73 -15.72
N LEU A 77 2.14 1.08 -14.61
CA LEU A 77 2.26 -0.39 -14.59
C LEU A 77 0.99 -1.09 -15.01
N SER A 78 -0.17 -0.64 -14.52
CA SER A 78 -1.45 -1.27 -14.86
C SER A 78 -1.74 -1.14 -16.35
N LYS A 79 -1.47 0.05 -16.92
CA LYS A 79 -1.67 0.28 -18.37
C LYS A 79 -0.73 -0.58 -19.20
N MET A 80 0.50 -0.73 -18.75
CA MET A 80 1.51 -1.51 -19.46
C MET A 80 1.13 -2.99 -19.52
N VAL A 81 0.64 -3.56 -18.42
CA VAL A 81 0.35 -4.99 -18.33
C VAL A 81 -1.06 -5.36 -18.80
N LYS A 82 -1.99 -4.42 -18.80
CA LYS A 82 -3.41 -4.68 -19.10
C LYS A 82 -3.63 -5.44 -20.42
N PRO A 83 -3.03 -5.03 -21.55
CA PRO A 83 -3.28 -5.74 -22.81
C PRO A 83 -2.87 -7.23 -22.76
N TYR A 84 -1.79 -7.54 -22.06
CA TYR A 84 -1.31 -8.91 -21.91
C TYR A 84 -2.26 -9.73 -21.03
N LEU A 85 -2.77 -9.12 -19.96
CA LEU A 85 -3.69 -9.80 -19.04
C LEU A 85 -5.06 -10.05 -19.68
N VAL A 86 -5.55 -9.08 -20.47
CA VAL A 86 -6.79 -9.25 -21.23
C VAL A 86 -6.65 -10.43 -22.19
N ARG A 87 -5.53 -10.53 -22.90
CA ARG A 87 -5.26 -11.63 -23.82
C ARG A 87 -5.21 -12.98 -23.08
N LEU A 88 -4.53 -13.05 -21.96
CA LEU A 88 -4.46 -14.26 -21.15
C LEU A 88 -5.84 -14.69 -20.66
N ARG A 89 -6.62 -13.74 -20.15
CA ARG A 89 -7.99 -14.01 -19.71
C ARG A 89 -8.84 -14.57 -20.84
N ASP A 90 -8.78 -13.97 -22.01
CA ASP A 90 -9.58 -14.37 -23.16
C ASP A 90 -9.16 -15.75 -23.69
N MET A 91 -7.86 -16.06 -23.66
CA MET A 91 -7.34 -17.35 -24.11
C MET A 91 -7.67 -18.49 -23.15
N THR A 92 -7.70 -18.22 -21.85
CA THR A 92 -7.86 -19.28 -20.83
C THR A 92 -9.27 -19.36 -20.26
N GLY A 93 -10.07 -18.29 -20.37
CA GLY A 93 -11.35 -18.18 -19.69
C GLY A 93 -11.22 -17.99 -18.18
N GLU A 94 -10.01 -17.78 -17.69
CA GLU A 94 -9.71 -17.62 -16.26
C GLU A 94 -9.29 -16.19 -15.93
N ASN A 95 -9.28 -15.85 -14.63
CA ASN A 95 -8.72 -14.59 -14.18
C ASN A 95 -7.23 -14.52 -14.53
N ALA A 96 -6.77 -13.35 -14.93
CA ALA A 96 -5.35 -13.08 -15.16
C ALA A 96 -4.91 -11.91 -14.28
N SER A 97 -3.79 -12.05 -13.62
CA SER A 97 -3.32 -11.04 -12.69
C SER A 97 -1.82 -10.79 -12.84
N PHE A 98 -1.42 -9.58 -12.45
CA PHE A 98 -0.03 -9.16 -12.41
C PHE A 98 0.33 -8.81 -10.96
N SER A 99 1.39 -9.43 -10.47
CA SER A 99 1.91 -9.16 -9.14
C SER A 99 3.38 -8.79 -9.23
N MET A 100 3.83 -7.96 -8.29
CA MET A 100 5.25 -7.60 -8.16
C MET A 100 5.80 -8.16 -6.87
N LEU A 101 7.06 -8.57 -6.91
CA LEU A 101 7.77 -8.97 -5.70
C LEU A 101 8.38 -7.71 -5.08
N ILE A 102 7.88 -7.34 -3.91
CA ILE A 102 8.34 -6.16 -3.17
C ILE A 102 8.74 -6.61 -1.77
N ASN A 103 10.01 -6.43 -1.43
CA ASN A 103 10.57 -6.86 -0.14
C ASN A 103 10.22 -8.32 0.21
N GLY A 104 10.36 -9.21 -0.76
CA GLY A 104 10.11 -10.64 -0.58
C GLY A 104 8.64 -11.04 -0.55
N LYS A 105 7.71 -10.13 -0.78
CA LYS A 105 6.27 -10.42 -0.81
C LYS A 105 5.70 -10.13 -2.19
N ALA A 106 4.81 -11.01 -2.63
CA ALA A 106 4.06 -10.80 -3.87
C ALA A 106 2.90 -9.84 -3.59
N ILE A 107 2.88 -8.71 -4.29
CA ILE A 107 1.82 -7.71 -4.17
C ILE A 107 1.02 -7.71 -5.47
N LEU A 108 -0.27 -7.97 -5.36
CA LEU A 108 -1.17 -7.92 -6.51
C LEU A 108 -1.31 -6.47 -6.97
N ILE A 109 -0.97 -6.21 -8.23
CA ILE A 109 -1.01 -4.85 -8.81
C ILE A 109 -2.26 -4.66 -9.65
N TYR A 110 -2.58 -5.66 -10.49
CA TYR A 110 -3.69 -5.53 -11.41
C TYR A 110 -4.28 -6.91 -11.72
N ARG A 111 -5.61 -6.96 -11.91
CA ARG A 111 -6.32 -8.17 -12.25
C ARG A 111 -7.35 -7.89 -13.34
N GLU A 112 -7.38 -8.75 -14.36
CA GLU A 112 -8.51 -8.87 -15.29
C GLU A 112 -9.33 -10.10 -14.90
N GLU A 113 -10.60 -9.88 -14.61
CA GLU A 113 -11.46 -10.95 -14.14
C GLU A 113 -12.12 -11.71 -15.30
N SER A 114 -12.31 -13.00 -15.08
CA SER A 114 -13.04 -13.85 -15.99
C SER A 114 -14.49 -13.39 -16.14
N GLN A 115 -15.07 -13.65 -17.30
CA GLN A 115 -16.49 -13.45 -17.54
C GLN A 115 -17.35 -14.62 -17.04
N GLN A 116 -16.73 -15.64 -16.47
CA GLN A 116 -17.45 -16.79 -15.96
C GLN A 116 -18.28 -16.43 -14.73
N LEU A 117 -19.31 -17.24 -14.44
CA LEU A 117 -20.23 -17.00 -13.32
C LEU A 117 -19.57 -17.10 -11.97
N VAL A 118 -18.61 -18.03 -11.82
CA VAL A 118 -17.88 -18.22 -10.56
C VAL A 118 -16.52 -17.54 -10.67
N ARG A 119 -16.25 -16.63 -9.73
CA ARG A 119 -14.98 -15.90 -9.69
C ARG A 119 -14.41 -15.93 -8.28
N VAL A 120 -13.07 -15.90 -8.21
CA VAL A 120 -12.36 -15.65 -6.96
C VAL A 120 -11.90 -14.19 -6.98
N MET A 121 -12.43 -13.41 -6.04
CA MET A 121 -12.07 -11.99 -5.92
C MET A 121 -10.82 -11.86 -5.07
N GLY A 122 -9.88 -11.04 -5.54
CA GLY A 122 -8.67 -10.72 -4.79
C GLY A 122 -8.56 -9.23 -4.51
N ASN A 123 -7.71 -8.88 -3.57
CA ASN A 123 -7.41 -7.49 -3.24
C ASN A 123 -6.22 -7.01 -4.06
N VAL A 124 -6.30 -5.77 -4.54
CA VAL A 124 -5.19 -5.09 -5.21
C VAL A 124 -4.44 -4.25 -4.18
N GLY A 125 -3.15 -4.40 -4.14
CA GLY A 125 -2.29 -3.62 -3.25
C GLY A 125 -1.79 -4.34 -2.03
#